data_de2b495b673d503e95eb6675cfad4b31
#
_entry.id   de2b495b673d503e95eb6675cfad4b31
#
_cell.length_a   1.000
_cell.length_b   1.000
_cell.length_c   1.000
_cell.angle_alpha   90.00
_cell.angle_beta   90.00
_cell.angle_gamma   90.00
#
_symmetry.space_group_name_H-M   'P 1'
#
loop_
_entity.id
_entity.type
_entity.pdbx_description
1 polymer ?
#
loop_
_entity_poly.entity_id
_entity_poly.type
_entity_poly.pdbx_seq_one_letter_code
_entity_poly.pdbx_strand_id
1 'polypeptide(L)'
;NAKEVQFTLSATTVTGRLVEGRFPRWRDVVGEPEGEATVLEVGELLASVRAAAIVTSEQSKGVDLTWTADTLVISGRSSEYGESTVKCPLVVAGSTSTTKLDPRYLADFLRAIPLDEEPQVDVYATDRESRVLLRCGPYTGVIMPLAKDA
;
A
#
# COMPACT_ATOMS: atom_id res chain seq x y z
N ASN A 1 -10.37 -5.46 -34.10
CA ASN A 1 -10.15 -5.63 -32.64
C ASN A 1 -8.89 -6.47 -32.44
N ALA A 2 -7.79 -5.83 -32.05
CA ALA A 2 -6.61 -6.54 -31.65
C ALA A 2 -6.91 -7.33 -30.36
N LYS A 3 -6.68 -8.64 -30.40
CA LYS A 3 -6.86 -9.53 -29.23
C LYS A 3 -5.54 -9.91 -28.58
N GLU A 4 -4.43 -9.50 -29.19
CA GLU A 4 -3.08 -9.86 -28.78
C GLU A 4 -2.18 -8.64 -28.81
N VAL A 5 -1.17 -8.64 -27.94
CA VAL A 5 -0.06 -7.70 -27.93
C VAL A 5 1.22 -8.45 -28.11
N GLN A 6 2.13 -7.91 -28.89
CA GLN A 6 3.44 -8.49 -29.16
C GLN A 6 4.53 -7.48 -28.80
N PHE A 7 5.51 -7.94 -28.06
CA PHE A 7 6.71 -7.20 -27.70
C PHE A 7 7.90 -7.87 -28.34
N THR A 8 8.68 -7.13 -29.12
CA THR A 8 9.90 -7.63 -29.73
C THR A 8 11.09 -6.83 -29.20
N LEU A 9 12.07 -7.52 -28.65
CA LEU A 9 13.33 -6.97 -28.18
C LEU A 9 14.46 -7.79 -28.74
N SER A 10 15.27 -7.21 -29.64
CA SER A 10 16.36 -7.91 -30.34
C SER A 10 15.87 -9.21 -31.01
N ALA A 11 16.33 -10.35 -30.51
CA ALA A 11 16.01 -11.69 -31.05
C ALA A 11 14.84 -12.36 -30.32
N THR A 12 14.26 -11.72 -29.32
CA THR A 12 13.18 -12.29 -28.50
C THR A 12 11.85 -11.61 -28.79
N THR A 13 10.81 -12.41 -29.04
CA THR A 13 9.46 -11.94 -29.21
C THR A 13 8.56 -12.61 -28.17
N VAL A 14 7.81 -11.80 -27.42
CA VAL A 14 6.82 -12.26 -26.44
C VAL A 14 5.46 -11.83 -26.93
N THR A 15 4.53 -12.78 -27.05
CA THR A 15 3.14 -12.51 -27.41
C THR A 15 2.24 -12.80 -26.23
N GLY A 16 1.38 -11.86 -25.90
CA GLY A 16 0.37 -12.00 -24.84
C GLY A 16 -1.03 -11.76 -25.37
N ARG A 17 -2.00 -12.49 -24.83
CA ARG A 17 -3.42 -12.21 -25.11
C ARG A 17 -3.88 -11.02 -24.29
N LEU A 18 -4.58 -10.07 -24.91
CA LEU A 18 -5.20 -8.96 -24.21
C LEU A 18 -6.39 -9.47 -23.38
N VAL A 19 -6.52 -8.93 -22.17
CA VAL A 19 -7.70 -9.16 -21.33
C VAL A 19 -8.90 -8.48 -21.98
N GLU A 20 -10.01 -9.20 -22.08
CA GLU A 20 -11.26 -8.63 -22.60
C GLU A 20 -11.86 -7.66 -21.55
N GLY A 21 -12.31 -6.51 -22.02
CA GLY A 21 -12.94 -5.50 -21.17
C GLY A 21 -12.44 -4.09 -21.44
N ARG A 22 -13.10 -3.13 -20.79
CA ARG A 22 -12.68 -1.73 -20.81
C ARG A 22 -11.68 -1.52 -19.67
N PHE A 23 -10.51 -0.96 -19.96
CA PHE A 23 -9.57 -0.55 -18.91
C PHE A 23 -10.23 0.47 -17.98
N PRO A 24 -10.16 0.28 -16.66
CA PRO A 24 -10.75 1.20 -15.69
C PRO A 24 -10.23 2.63 -15.85
N ARG A 25 -11.06 3.60 -15.55
CA ARG A 25 -10.63 5.01 -15.48
C ARG A 25 -9.84 5.23 -14.19
N TRP A 26 -8.58 4.85 -14.18
CA TRP A 26 -7.75 4.86 -12.99
C TRP A 26 -7.67 6.25 -12.32
N ARG A 27 -7.78 7.34 -13.10
CA ARG A 27 -7.80 8.70 -12.54
C ARG A 27 -9.00 8.96 -11.66
N ASP A 28 -10.16 8.38 -11.98
CA ASP A 28 -11.38 8.48 -11.17
C ASP A 28 -11.22 7.67 -9.86
N VAL A 29 -10.45 6.57 -9.91
CA VAL A 29 -10.14 5.74 -8.73
C VAL A 29 -9.12 6.42 -7.82
N VAL A 30 -8.09 7.03 -8.40
CA VAL A 30 -7.08 7.77 -7.63
C VAL A 30 -7.73 8.96 -6.92
N GLY A 31 -8.53 9.76 -7.64
CA GLY A 31 -9.23 10.92 -7.09
C GLY A 31 -8.31 11.95 -6.43
N GLU A 32 -8.90 12.89 -5.73
CA GLU A 32 -8.18 13.88 -4.93
C GLU A 32 -7.93 13.35 -3.51
N PRO A 33 -6.84 13.81 -2.82
CA PRO A 33 -6.60 13.50 -1.43
C PRO A 33 -7.75 13.97 -0.53
N GLU A 34 -8.07 13.17 0.46
CA GLU A 34 -9.06 13.49 1.47
C GLU A 34 -8.40 13.47 2.85
N GLY A 35 -8.69 14.48 3.68
CA GLY A 35 -8.09 14.65 5.00
C GLY A 35 -6.67 15.21 4.96
N GLU A 36 -5.98 15.13 6.09
CA GLU A 36 -4.60 15.58 6.25
C GLU A 36 -3.62 14.44 5.99
N ALA A 37 -2.55 14.74 5.26
CA ALA A 37 -1.49 13.77 5.01
C ALA A 37 -0.71 13.44 6.28
N THR A 38 -0.50 12.16 6.53
CA THR A 38 0.55 11.69 7.43
C THR A 38 1.81 11.45 6.62
N VAL A 39 2.93 12.04 7.03
CA VAL A 39 4.22 11.92 6.33
C VAL A 39 5.12 10.93 7.06
N LEU A 40 5.66 9.96 6.33
CA LEU A 40 6.58 8.94 6.85
C LEU A 40 7.81 8.80 5.94
N GLU A 41 8.94 8.38 6.51
CA GLU A 41 10.10 7.92 5.75
C GLU A 41 9.78 6.58 5.06
N VAL A 42 10.04 6.49 3.76
CA VAL A 42 9.72 5.30 2.95
C VAL A 42 10.44 4.06 3.46
N GLY A 43 11.72 4.19 3.81
CA GLY A 43 12.53 3.09 4.33
C GLY A 43 12.01 2.54 5.66
N GLU A 44 11.70 3.43 6.60
CA GLU A 44 11.15 3.08 7.92
C GLU A 44 9.77 2.44 7.82
N LEU A 45 8.90 2.98 6.97
CA LEU A 45 7.57 2.41 6.74
C LEU A 45 7.67 1.03 6.11
N LEU A 46 8.53 0.84 5.11
CA LEU A 46 8.74 -0.46 4.46
C LEU A 46 9.26 -1.50 5.45
N ALA A 47 10.24 -1.15 6.28
CA ALA A 47 10.79 -2.03 7.30
C ALA A 47 9.73 -2.42 8.33
N SER A 48 8.95 -1.44 8.80
CA SER A 48 7.89 -1.63 9.78
C SER A 48 6.75 -2.53 9.25
N VAL A 49 6.31 -2.31 8.01
CA VAL A 49 5.29 -3.14 7.36
C VAL A 49 5.76 -4.59 7.21
N ARG A 50 7.00 -4.79 6.77
CA ARG A 50 7.58 -6.13 6.61
C ARG A 50 7.71 -6.85 7.95
N ALA A 51 8.13 -6.16 8.99
CA ALA A 51 8.26 -6.73 10.33
C ALA A 51 6.89 -7.12 10.91
N ALA A 52 5.87 -6.27 10.76
CA ALA A 52 4.52 -6.59 11.23
C ALA A 52 3.88 -7.74 10.44
N ALA A 53 4.20 -7.86 9.15
CA ALA A 53 3.63 -8.89 8.27
C ALA A 53 4.18 -10.30 8.51
N ILE A 54 5.27 -10.48 9.27
CA ILE A 54 5.90 -11.79 9.50
C ILE A 54 4.91 -12.82 10.06
N VAL A 55 4.01 -12.40 10.94
CA VAL A 55 3.02 -13.27 11.58
C VAL A 55 1.74 -13.44 10.79
N THR A 56 1.56 -12.72 9.66
CA THR A 56 0.33 -12.85 8.88
C THR A 56 0.33 -14.14 8.08
N SER A 57 -0.83 -14.81 8.00
CA SER A 57 -1.06 -16.01 7.20
C SER A 57 -1.93 -15.70 5.98
N GLU A 58 -2.08 -16.65 5.07
CA GLU A 58 -3.03 -16.54 3.96
C GLU A 58 -4.48 -16.36 4.41
N GLN A 59 -4.80 -16.79 5.61
CA GLN A 59 -6.13 -16.65 6.19
C GLN A 59 -6.33 -15.27 6.85
N SER A 60 -5.32 -14.74 7.54
CA SER A 60 -5.39 -13.44 8.21
C SER A 60 -5.08 -12.24 7.30
N LYS A 61 -4.48 -12.47 6.16
CA LYS A 61 -4.13 -11.62 4.99
C LYS A 61 -3.79 -10.14 5.22
N GLY A 62 -4.00 -9.57 6.38
CA GLY A 62 -3.88 -8.13 6.57
C GLY A 62 -3.13 -7.73 7.83
N VAL A 63 -2.62 -6.51 7.80
CA VAL A 63 -2.13 -5.79 8.96
C VAL A 63 -3.08 -4.63 9.27
N ASP A 64 -3.33 -4.39 10.55
CA ASP A 64 -4.04 -3.21 11.02
C ASP A 64 -3.05 -2.07 11.15
N LEU A 65 -3.36 -0.93 10.53
CA LEU A 65 -2.62 0.31 10.62
C LEU A 65 -3.43 1.29 11.45
N THR A 66 -2.88 1.75 12.56
CA THR A 66 -3.53 2.72 13.44
C THR A 66 -2.66 3.97 13.52
N TRP A 67 -3.13 5.06 12.93
CA TRP A 67 -2.49 6.37 13.00
C TRP A 67 -2.90 7.07 14.29
N THR A 68 -1.90 7.48 15.05
CA THR A 68 -2.06 8.30 16.26
C THR A 68 -1.44 9.68 16.02
N ALA A 69 -1.44 10.53 17.04
CA ALA A 69 -0.87 11.89 16.93
C ALA A 69 0.65 11.90 16.68
N ASP A 70 1.38 10.85 17.01
CA ASP A 70 2.85 10.82 17.01
C ASP A 70 3.46 9.57 16.39
N THR A 71 2.66 8.54 16.12
CA THR A 71 3.18 7.28 15.59
C THR A 71 2.14 6.52 14.78
N LEU A 72 2.61 5.74 13.80
CA LEU A 72 1.83 4.72 13.13
C LEU A 72 2.09 3.37 13.83
N VAL A 73 1.05 2.77 14.38
CA VAL A 73 1.11 1.41 14.94
C VAL A 73 0.63 0.42 13.88
N ILE A 74 1.47 -0.55 13.53
CA ILE A 74 1.17 -1.60 12.56
C ILE A 74 1.10 -2.93 13.32
N SER A 75 -0.04 -3.61 13.26
CA SER A 75 -0.28 -4.86 13.98
C SER A 75 -0.67 -5.98 13.03
N GLY A 76 0.00 -7.13 13.16
CA GLY A 76 -0.35 -8.38 12.49
C GLY A 76 -0.81 -9.42 13.50
N ARG A 77 -1.79 -10.24 13.12
CA ARG A 77 -2.27 -11.33 13.97
C ARG A 77 -2.54 -12.58 13.15
N SER A 78 -2.18 -13.73 13.70
CA SER A 78 -2.50 -15.04 13.17
C SER A 78 -2.75 -16.01 14.32
N SER A 79 -3.71 -16.92 14.16
CA SER A 79 -3.94 -18.00 15.12
C SER A 79 -2.78 -18.99 15.21
N GLU A 80 -1.97 -19.08 14.16
CA GLU A 80 -0.87 -20.04 14.05
C GLU A 80 0.46 -19.42 14.50
N TYR A 81 0.73 -18.17 14.14
CA TYR A 81 2.04 -17.51 14.36
C TYR A 81 2.02 -16.43 15.45
N GLY A 82 0.85 -16.18 16.07
CA GLY A 82 0.72 -15.22 17.15
C GLY A 82 0.50 -13.79 16.67
N GLU A 83 1.04 -12.82 17.40
CA GLU A 83 0.82 -11.38 17.17
C GLU A 83 2.14 -10.64 17.02
N SER A 84 2.14 -9.62 16.18
CA SER A 84 3.21 -8.64 16.08
C SER A 84 2.65 -7.23 16.20
N THR A 85 3.41 -6.34 16.82
CA THR A 85 3.09 -4.91 16.88
C THR A 85 4.37 -4.12 16.67
N VAL A 86 4.37 -3.26 15.66
CA VAL A 86 5.51 -2.44 15.28
C VAL A 86 5.07 -0.98 15.30
N LYS A 87 5.91 -0.10 15.81
CA LYS A 87 5.69 1.34 15.81
C LYS A 87 6.61 1.97 14.77
N CYS A 88 6.03 2.75 13.87
CA CYS A 88 6.73 3.53 12.86
C CYS A 88 6.59 5.01 13.23
N PRO A 89 7.70 5.75 13.42
CA PRO A 89 7.65 7.17 13.74
C PRO A 89 7.07 7.96 12.56
N LEU A 90 6.37 9.04 12.87
CA LEU A 90 5.87 9.98 11.87
C LEU A 90 6.86 11.13 11.70
N VAL A 91 7.03 11.60 10.46
CA VAL A 91 7.69 12.89 10.18
C VAL A 91 6.71 14.03 10.41
N VAL A 92 5.49 13.87 9.90
CA VAL A 92 4.37 14.80 10.13
C VAL A 92 3.12 13.99 10.46
N ALA A 93 2.46 14.37 11.53
CA ALA A 93 1.16 13.81 11.90
C ALA A 93 0.06 14.36 10.98
N GLY A 94 -0.84 13.49 10.57
CA GLY A 94 -2.03 13.82 9.79
C GLY A 94 -3.30 13.37 10.50
N SER A 95 -4.26 12.89 9.74
CA SER A 95 -5.52 12.38 10.27
C SER A 95 -5.30 11.13 11.12
N THR A 96 -5.94 11.08 12.28
CA THR A 96 -5.97 9.85 13.10
C THR A 96 -7.05 8.91 12.56
N SER A 97 -6.67 7.68 12.28
CA SER A 97 -7.60 6.69 11.74
C SER A 97 -7.08 5.27 12.01
N THR A 98 -7.89 4.28 11.66
CA THR A 98 -7.48 2.87 11.65
C THR A 98 -7.99 2.23 10.38
N THR A 99 -7.13 1.50 9.68
CA THR A 99 -7.51 0.72 8.50
C THR A 99 -6.78 -0.61 8.45
N LYS A 100 -7.30 -1.59 7.72
CA LYS A 100 -6.65 -2.90 7.53
C LYS A 100 -6.25 -3.06 6.06
N LEU A 101 -4.97 -3.26 5.80
CA LEU A 101 -4.44 -3.41 4.44
C LEU A 101 -3.75 -4.75 4.25
N ASP A 102 -3.71 -5.21 2.99
CA ASP A 102 -2.78 -6.27 2.60
C ASP A 102 -1.36 -5.68 2.56
N PRO A 103 -0.46 -6.14 3.44
CA PRO A 103 0.90 -5.58 3.55
C PRO A 103 1.72 -5.75 2.27
N ARG A 104 1.36 -6.70 1.40
CA ARG A 104 2.07 -6.94 0.13
C ARG A 104 1.92 -5.77 -0.81
N TYR A 105 0.71 -5.23 -0.99
CA TYR A 105 0.47 -4.09 -1.86
C TYR A 105 1.18 -2.82 -1.37
N LEU A 106 1.17 -2.59 -0.05
CA LEU A 106 1.88 -1.47 0.54
C LEU A 106 3.40 -1.62 0.36
N ALA A 107 3.94 -2.80 0.64
CA ALA A 107 5.37 -3.07 0.46
C ALA A 107 5.80 -2.98 -1.02
N ASP A 108 4.96 -3.42 -1.96
CA ASP A 108 5.27 -3.35 -3.39
C ASP A 108 5.30 -1.90 -3.89
N PHE A 109 4.38 -1.05 -3.43
CA PHE A 109 4.42 0.37 -3.72
C PHE A 109 5.70 1.03 -3.18
N LEU A 110 6.02 0.78 -1.90
CA LEU A 110 7.20 1.37 -1.26
C LEU A 110 8.52 0.91 -1.88
N ARG A 111 8.62 -0.34 -2.34
CA ARG A 111 9.81 -0.86 -3.05
C ARG A 111 10.02 -0.22 -4.43
N ALA A 112 8.99 0.28 -5.06
CA ALA A 112 9.11 0.95 -6.35
C ALA A 112 9.76 2.33 -6.26
N ILE A 113 9.86 2.89 -5.06
CA ILE A 113 10.43 4.21 -4.80
C ILE A 113 11.93 4.06 -4.56
N PRO A 114 12.80 4.79 -5.30
CA PRO A 114 14.24 4.83 -5.01
C PRO A 114 14.50 5.41 -3.62
N LEU A 115 15.42 4.81 -2.88
CA LEU A 115 15.74 5.21 -1.49
C LEU A 115 16.98 6.12 -1.38
N ASP A 116 17.49 6.62 -2.50
CA ASP A 116 18.79 7.32 -2.58
C ASP A 116 18.81 8.66 -1.81
N GLU A 117 17.64 9.27 -1.56
CA GLU A 117 17.50 10.59 -0.94
C GLU A 117 16.61 10.55 0.32
N GLU A 118 16.47 9.39 0.96
CA GLU A 118 15.56 9.20 2.12
C GLU A 118 14.15 9.75 1.84
N PRO A 119 13.49 9.25 0.80
CA PRO A 119 12.23 9.82 0.34
C PRO A 119 11.12 9.68 1.38
N GLN A 120 10.26 10.70 1.44
CA GLN A 120 9.08 10.71 2.29
C GLN A 120 7.84 10.40 1.48
N VAL A 121 6.90 9.69 2.08
CA VAL A 121 5.61 9.37 1.50
C VAL A 121 4.49 10.04 2.28
N ASP A 122 3.62 10.72 1.53
CA ASP A 122 2.36 11.25 2.04
C ASP A 122 1.31 10.14 2.01
N VAL A 123 0.72 9.85 3.14
CA VAL A 123 -0.33 8.83 3.31
C VAL A 123 -1.62 9.52 3.74
N TYR A 124 -2.66 9.33 2.95
CA TYR A 124 -4.01 9.83 3.24
C TYR A 124 -4.90 8.63 3.58
N ALA A 125 -5.27 8.52 4.84
CA ALA A 125 -6.11 7.46 5.38
C ALA A 125 -7.13 8.10 6.34
N THR A 126 -8.35 8.31 5.87
CA THR A 126 -9.39 9.05 6.61
C THR A 126 -10.20 8.17 7.52
N ASP A 127 -10.48 6.96 7.12
CA ASP A 127 -11.30 6.02 7.88
C ASP A 127 -10.95 4.55 7.55
N ARG A 128 -11.72 3.62 8.10
CA ARG A 128 -11.47 2.19 8.01
C ARG A 128 -11.82 1.58 6.64
N GLU A 129 -12.70 2.19 5.90
CA GLU A 129 -13.32 1.63 4.68
C GLU A 129 -12.91 2.37 3.43
N SER A 130 -12.48 3.62 3.58
CA SER A 130 -12.03 4.45 2.46
C SER A 130 -10.65 4.02 1.95
N ARG A 131 -10.42 4.25 0.67
CA ARG A 131 -9.12 4.01 0.06
C ARG A 131 -7.99 4.71 0.80
N VAL A 132 -6.86 4.07 0.88
CA VAL A 132 -5.60 4.70 1.30
C VAL A 132 -4.88 5.20 0.06
N LEU A 133 -4.65 6.51 -0.02
CA LEU A 133 -3.91 7.15 -1.09
C LEU A 133 -2.47 7.41 -0.61
N LEU A 134 -1.51 7.08 -1.45
CA LEU A 134 -0.08 7.23 -1.20
C LEU A 134 0.52 8.11 -2.28
N ARG A 135 1.33 9.11 -1.90
CA ARG A 135 2.06 9.97 -2.83
C ARG A 135 3.52 10.13 -2.42
N CYS A 136 4.43 9.95 -3.38
CA CYS A 136 5.85 10.20 -3.19
C CYS A 136 6.45 10.67 -4.52
N GLY A 137 6.72 11.96 -4.68
CA GLY A 137 7.16 12.53 -5.93
C GLY A 137 6.23 12.15 -7.10
N PRO A 138 6.73 11.50 -8.16
CA PRO A 138 5.91 11.09 -9.30
C PRO A 138 5.08 9.81 -9.04
N TYR A 139 5.32 9.13 -7.92
CA TYR A 139 4.65 7.87 -7.59
C TYR A 139 3.34 8.13 -6.87
N THR A 140 2.28 7.49 -7.35
CA THR A 140 0.97 7.52 -6.71
C THR A 140 0.43 6.10 -6.61
N GLY A 141 -0.02 5.72 -5.42
CA GLY A 141 -0.63 4.42 -5.14
C GLY A 141 -1.98 4.58 -4.46
N VAL A 142 -2.88 3.66 -4.78
CA VAL A 142 -4.17 3.53 -4.10
C VAL A 142 -4.33 2.09 -3.64
N ILE A 143 -4.59 1.91 -2.36
CA ILE A 143 -4.84 0.60 -1.78
C ILE A 143 -6.22 0.61 -1.13
N MET A 144 -7.07 -0.32 -1.53
CA MET A 144 -8.36 -0.51 -0.88
C MET A 144 -8.18 -1.33 0.41
N PRO A 145 -8.83 -0.91 1.50
CA PRO A 145 -8.84 -1.69 2.73
C PRO A 145 -9.42 -3.08 2.52
N LEU A 146 -8.97 -4.02 3.33
CA LEU A 146 -9.58 -5.33 3.41
C LEU A 146 -10.95 -5.22 4.08
N ALA A 147 -11.94 -5.91 3.52
CA ALA A 147 -13.25 -6.00 4.13
C ALA A 147 -13.15 -6.57 5.55
N LYS A 148 -14.05 -6.14 6.45
CA LYS A 148 -14.20 -6.79 7.74
C LYS A 148 -14.48 -8.28 7.53
N ASP A 149 -13.74 -9.13 8.21
CA ASP A 149 -14.14 -10.52 8.37
C ASP A 149 -15.53 -10.51 9.03
N ALA A 150 -16.52 -11.09 8.33
CA ALA A 150 -17.89 -11.16 8.80
C ALA A 150 -18.03 -12.17 9.93
#